data_928ba60f7ecf19876b49f313658654b3
#
_entry.id   928ba60f7ecf19876b49f313658654b3
#
_cell.length_a   1.000
_cell.length_b   1.000
_cell.length_c   1.000
_cell.angle_alpha   90.00
_cell.angle_beta   90.00
_cell.angle_gamma   90.00
#
_symmetry.space_group_name_H-M   'P 1'
#
loop_
_entity.id
_entity.type
_entity.pdbx_description
1 polymer ?
#
loop_
_entity_poly.entity_id
_entity_poly.type
_entity_poly.pdbx_seq_one_letter_code
_entity_poly.pdbx_strand_id
1 'polypeptide(L)' 'KHYQNLKDMFRTDGWKVLMDELRNNALQINSVEVTKDNEDLNFRKGQLNILAFILNMESTVDHYIEGSNDSV' A
#
# COMPACT_ATOMS: atom_id res chain seq x y z
N LYS A 1 -11.41 3.75 -17.75
CA LYS A 1 -10.99 2.33 -17.80
C LYS A 1 -9.82 1.99 -16.89
N HIS A 2 -8.85 2.90 -16.78
CA HIS A 2 -7.69 2.67 -15.93
C HIS A 2 -8.10 2.43 -14.47
N TYR A 3 -8.89 3.32 -13.92
CA TYR A 3 -9.32 3.20 -12.52
C TYR A 3 -10.35 2.10 -12.32
N GLN A 4 -11.18 1.84 -13.34
CA GLN A 4 -12.14 0.76 -13.25
C GLN A 4 -11.43 -0.60 -13.21
N ASN A 5 -10.38 -0.76 -14.00
CA ASN A 5 -9.57 -1.98 -13.98
C ASN A 5 -8.92 -2.20 -12.62
N LEU A 6 -8.44 -1.13 -11.99
CA LEU A 6 -7.87 -1.22 -10.65
C LEU A 6 -8.94 -1.61 -9.63
N LYS A 7 -10.12 -1.03 -9.72
CA LYS A 7 -11.23 -1.36 -8.81
C LYS A 7 -11.65 -2.82 -8.96
N ASP A 8 -11.66 -3.33 -10.18
CA ASP A 8 -11.98 -4.73 -10.41
C ASP A 8 -10.93 -5.63 -9.76
N MET A 9 -9.65 -5.27 -9.85
CA MET A 9 -8.58 -6.02 -9.20
C MET A 9 -8.76 -6.02 -7.68
N PHE A 10 -9.13 -4.89 -7.10
CA PHE A 10 -9.30 -4.77 -5.63
C PHE A 10 -10.39 -5.67 -5.07
N ARG A 11 -11.31 -6.14 -5.91
CA ARG A 11 -12.40 -7.03 -5.49
C ARG A 11 -12.00 -8.49 -5.47
N THR A 12 -10.84 -8.83 -6.01
CA THR A 12 -10.41 -10.22 -6.08
C THR A 12 -9.93 -10.73 -4.73
N ASP A 13 -10.09 -12.02 -4.51
CA ASP A 13 -9.59 -12.67 -3.32
C ASP A 13 -8.07 -12.63 -3.28
N GLY A 14 -7.41 -12.75 -4.44
CA GLY A 14 -5.97 -12.65 -4.53
C GLY A 14 -5.45 -11.32 -4.03
N TRP A 15 -6.15 -10.23 -4.34
CA TRP A 15 -5.78 -8.90 -3.85
C TRP A 15 -5.81 -8.85 -2.33
N LYS A 16 -6.85 -9.43 -1.73
CA LYS A 16 -7.00 -9.45 -0.27
C LYS A 16 -5.87 -10.22 0.40
N VAL A 17 -5.52 -11.37 -0.16
CA VAL A 17 -4.42 -12.18 0.35
C VAL A 17 -3.11 -11.41 0.23
N LEU A 18 -2.87 -10.76 -0.92
CA LEU A 18 -1.67 -9.97 -1.13
C LEU A 18 -1.58 -8.84 -0.11
N MET A 19 -2.68 -8.14 0.14
CA MET A 19 -2.70 -7.04 1.10
C MET A 19 -2.38 -7.51 2.51
N ASP A 20 -2.92 -8.65 2.91
CA ASP A 20 -2.64 -9.22 4.22
C ASP A 20 -1.16 -9.56 4.37
N GLU A 21 -0.57 -10.17 3.34
CA GLU A 21 0.85 -10.50 3.36
C GLU A 21 1.73 -9.24 3.41
N LEU A 22 1.36 -8.22 2.66
CA LEU A 22 2.12 -6.96 2.67
C LEU A 22 2.01 -6.24 4.01
N ARG A 23 0.85 -6.29 4.67
CA ARG A 23 0.71 -5.73 6.01
C ARG A 23 1.61 -6.45 7.00
N ASN A 24 1.67 -7.77 6.91
CA ASN A 24 2.55 -8.57 7.78
C ASN A 24 4.00 -8.23 7.52
N ASN A 25 4.40 -8.06 6.25
CA ASN A 25 5.75 -7.63 5.90
C ASN A 25 6.07 -6.26 6.48
N ALA A 26 5.12 -5.32 6.40
CA ALA A 26 5.32 -3.99 6.94
C ALA A 26 5.53 -4.02 8.46
N LEU A 27 4.79 -4.86 9.17
CA LEU A 27 4.96 -5.01 10.61
C LEU A 27 6.35 -5.55 10.94
N GLN A 28 6.86 -6.50 10.18
CA GLN A 28 8.19 -7.05 10.40
C GLN A 28 9.27 -6.02 10.11
N ILE A 29 9.13 -5.27 9.01
CA ILE A 29 10.08 -4.23 8.63
C ILE A 29 10.12 -3.13 9.68
N ASN A 30 8.96 -2.80 10.26
CA ASN A 30 8.84 -1.72 11.24
C ASN A 30 9.33 -2.11 12.63
N SER A 31 9.86 -3.32 12.81
CA SER A 31 10.37 -3.76 14.10
C SER A 31 11.68 -3.06 14.42
N VAL A 32 11.69 -2.26 15.47
CA VAL A 32 12.88 -1.51 15.90
C VAL A 32 13.98 -2.45 16.38
N GLU A 33 13.60 -3.60 16.93
CA GLU A 33 14.54 -4.55 17.55
C GLU A 33 15.56 -5.11 16.57
N VAL A 34 15.23 -5.17 15.28
CA VAL A 34 16.14 -5.70 14.27
C VAL A 34 16.85 -4.62 13.48
N THR A 35 16.64 -3.35 13.79
CA THR A 35 17.33 -2.24 13.14
C THR A 35 18.76 -2.13 13.69
N LYS A 36 19.75 -2.25 12.81
CA LYS A 36 21.15 -2.32 13.21
C LYS A 36 21.86 -0.98 13.19
N ASP A 37 21.61 -0.14 12.18
CA ASP A 37 22.30 1.13 12.01
C ASP A 37 21.45 2.09 11.16
N ASN A 38 22.01 3.27 10.86
CA ASN A 38 21.31 4.30 10.10
C ASN A 38 21.05 3.87 8.66
N GLU A 39 21.95 3.12 8.05
CA GLU A 39 21.76 2.63 6.68
C GLU A 39 20.62 1.63 6.63
N ASP A 40 20.57 0.72 7.60
CA ASP A 40 19.49 -0.25 7.71
C ASP A 40 18.16 0.46 7.94
N LEU A 41 18.14 1.49 8.79
CA LEU A 41 16.95 2.27 9.05
C LEU A 41 16.45 2.97 7.79
N ASN A 42 17.34 3.57 7.02
CA ASN A 42 16.98 4.26 5.78
C ASN A 42 16.46 3.28 4.75
N PHE A 43 17.05 2.11 4.64
CA PHE A 43 16.58 1.06 3.75
C PHE A 43 15.16 0.62 4.13
N ARG A 44 14.90 0.43 5.42
CA ARG A 44 13.58 0.05 5.91
C ARG A 44 12.54 1.13 5.66
N LYS A 45 12.91 2.39 5.81
CA LYS A 45 12.01 3.51 5.51
C LYS A 45 11.61 3.50 4.05
N GLY A 46 12.55 3.22 3.14
CA GLY A 46 12.26 3.09 1.72
C GLY A 46 11.28 1.97 1.44
N GLN A 47 11.50 0.81 2.06
CA GLN A 47 10.60 -0.33 1.92
C GLN A 47 9.19 0.01 2.43
N LEU A 48 9.10 0.68 3.59
CA LEU A 48 7.83 1.05 4.17
C LEU A 48 7.09 2.08 3.32
N ASN A 49 7.80 2.99 2.68
CA ASN A 49 7.19 3.97 1.78
C ASN A 49 6.51 3.27 0.60
N ILE A 50 7.18 2.31 -0.01
CA ILE A 50 6.62 1.54 -1.12
C ILE A 50 5.41 0.72 -0.65
N LEU A 51 5.54 0.05 0.49
CA LEU A 51 4.44 -0.74 1.04
C LEU A 51 3.24 0.14 1.39
N ALA A 52 3.48 1.30 1.98
CA ALA A 52 2.41 2.24 2.31
C ALA A 52 1.67 2.69 1.04
N PHE A 53 2.41 2.95 -0.03
CA PHE A 53 1.81 3.32 -1.31
C PHE A 53 0.87 2.22 -1.80
N ILE A 54 1.32 0.96 -1.78
CA ILE A 54 0.51 -0.16 -2.25
C ILE A 54 -0.69 -0.39 -1.33
N LEU A 55 -0.47 -0.36 -0.01
CA LEU A 55 -1.54 -0.61 0.96
C LEU A 55 -2.62 0.47 0.92
N ASN A 56 -2.27 1.68 0.50
CA ASN A 56 -3.22 2.79 0.40
C ASN A 56 -3.78 2.96 -1.01
N MET A 57 -3.37 2.12 -1.96
CA MET A 57 -3.75 2.27 -3.36
C MET A 57 -5.26 2.24 -3.56
N GLU A 58 -5.94 1.32 -2.90
CA GLU A 58 -7.39 1.18 -3.01
C GLU A 58 -8.10 2.47 -2.57
N SER A 59 -7.71 2.99 -1.41
CA SER A 59 -8.25 4.23 -0.87
C SER A 59 -7.93 5.42 -1.78
N THR A 60 -6.71 5.47 -2.32
CA THR A 60 -6.28 6.53 -3.21
C THR A 60 -7.11 6.55 -4.49
N VAL A 61 -7.36 5.38 -5.07
CA VAL A 61 -8.16 5.28 -6.30
C VAL A 61 -9.60 5.69 -6.04
N ASP A 62 -10.18 5.24 -4.93
CA ASP A 62 -11.55 5.61 -4.56
C ASP A 62 -11.67 7.12 -4.37
N HIS A 63 -10.71 7.73 -3.69
CA HIS A 63 -10.70 9.17 -3.49
C HIS A 63 -10.61 9.93 -4.81
N TYR A 64 -9.82 9.43 -5.74
CA TYR A 64 -9.65 10.04 -7.06
C TYR A 64 -10.96 10.03 -7.85
N ILE A 65 -11.67 8.91 -7.79
CA ILE A 65 -12.95 8.75 -8.49
C ILE A 65 -14.01 9.67 -7.88
N GLU A 66 -14.09 9.71 -6.55
CA GLU A 66 -15.03 10.58 -5.84
C GLU A 66 -14.73 12.05 -6.13
N GLY A 67 -13.46 12.43 -6.14
CA GLY A 67 -13.06 13.79 -6.46
C GLY A 67 -13.45 14.19 -7.87
N SER A 68 -13.34 13.26 -8.83
CA SER A 68 -13.77 13.51 -10.20
C SER A 68 -15.28 13.72 -10.28
N ASN A 69 -16.05 12.98 -9.49
CA ASN A 69 -17.50 13.15 -9.46
C ASN A 69 -17.90 14.45 -8.79
N ASP A 70 -17.18 14.86 -7.76
CA ASP A 70 -17.48 16.08 -7.02
C ASP A 70 -17.15 17.34 -7.82
N SER A 71 -16.25 17.23 -8.79
CA SER A 71 -15.85 18.38 -9.59
C SER A 71 -16.85 18.72 -10.70
N VAL A 72 -17.91 17.98 -10.80
CA VAL A 72 -19.02 18.25 -11.73
C VAL A 72 -20.07 19.21 -11.11
#